data_991d30f1c85692bd834219d2abe7086d
#
_entry.id   991d30f1c85692bd834219d2abe7086d
#
_cell.length_a   1.000
_cell.length_b   1.000
_cell.length_c   1.000
_cell.angle_alpha   90.00
_cell.angle_beta   90.00
_cell.angle_gamma   90.00
#
_symmetry.space_group_name_H-M   'P 1'
#
loop_
_entity.id
_entity.type
_entity.pdbx_description
1 polymer ?
#
loop_
_entity_poly.entity_id
_entity_poly.type
_entity_poly.pdbx_seq_one_letter_code
_entity_poly.pdbx_strand_id
1 'polypeptide(L)'
;MTIVLRPSCYECPYKSIMHPGDITIADYWGIEKAAPEFDDNKGVSLVLVNNEKADSIFENVKIELKWKSTRIEDSMQPPLKAPFPKPEGREQFWNDVNDKSFSYIARAYGDNGTANYIKKVLRRAKRKIQHLISKT
;
A
#
# COMPACT_ATOMS: atom_id res chain seq x y z
N MET A 1 -0.38 -8.05 5.25
CA MET A 1 -1.11 -9.04 6.08
C MET A 1 -2.54 -8.56 6.29
N THR A 2 -3.54 -9.29 5.79
CA THR A 2 -4.96 -8.86 5.81
C THR A 2 -5.76 -9.42 6.99
N ILE A 3 -5.18 -10.38 7.75
CA ILE A 3 -5.85 -11.10 8.83
C ILE A 3 -6.32 -10.22 10.00
N VAL A 4 -5.64 -9.07 10.20
CA VAL A 4 -5.95 -8.09 11.26
C VAL A 4 -7.04 -7.10 10.90
N LEU A 5 -7.51 -7.09 9.66
CA LEU A 5 -8.52 -6.13 9.21
C LEU A 5 -9.85 -6.33 9.96
N ARG A 6 -10.61 -5.25 10.10
CA ARG A 6 -11.97 -5.31 10.65
C ARG A 6 -12.89 -6.12 9.73
N PRO A 7 -13.94 -6.78 10.25
CA PRO A 7 -14.91 -7.51 9.42
C PRO A 7 -15.45 -6.67 8.26
N SER A 8 -15.81 -5.41 8.51
CA SER A 8 -16.28 -4.46 7.49
C SER A 8 -15.28 -4.15 6.38
N CYS A 9 -13.98 -4.39 6.58
CA CYS A 9 -12.97 -4.16 5.55
C CYS A 9 -13.02 -5.22 4.43
N TYR A 10 -13.58 -6.39 4.71
CA TYR A 10 -13.72 -7.46 3.71
C TYR A 10 -14.95 -7.29 2.81
N GLU A 11 -15.87 -6.41 3.21
CA GLU A 11 -17.14 -6.13 2.53
C GLU A 11 -17.28 -4.61 2.26
N CYS A 12 -16.16 -3.88 2.27
CA CYS A 12 -16.17 -2.43 2.20
C CYS A 12 -16.66 -1.94 0.81
N PRO A 13 -17.79 -1.20 0.74
CA PRO A 13 -18.33 -0.72 -0.52
C PRO A 13 -17.47 0.38 -1.17
N TYR A 14 -16.54 0.95 -0.40
CA TYR A 14 -15.66 2.03 -0.86
C TYR A 14 -14.31 1.53 -1.42
N LYS A 15 -14.15 0.23 -1.62
CA LYS A 15 -12.96 -0.37 -2.23
C LYS A 15 -13.09 -0.42 -3.76
N SER A 16 -13.05 0.75 -4.36
CA SER A 16 -13.05 0.95 -5.82
C SER A 16 -12.44 2.33 -6.12
N ILE A 17 -12.32 2.69 -7.39
CA ILE A 17 -11.98 4.06 -7.80
C ILE A 17 -13.15 5.03 -7.65
N MET A 18 -14.36 4.51 -7.51
CA MET A 18 -15.58 5.31 -7.34
C MET A 18 -15.76 5.68 -5.86
N HIS A 19 -14.97 6.63 -5.40
CA HIS A 19 -15.07 7.13 -4.04
C HIS A 19 -16.10 8.27 -3.93
N PRO A 20 -16.86 8.35 -2.82
CA PRO A 20 -17.82 9.45 -2.60
C PRO A 20 -17.13 10.78 -2.23
N GLY A 21 -15.85 10.77 -1.90
CA GLY A 21 -15.09 11.98 -1.58
C GLY A 21 -14.61 12.72 -2.82
N ASP A 22 -14.41 14.02 -2.72
CA ASP A 22 -13.92 14.87 -3.81
C ASP A 22 -12.49 14.47 -4.23
N ILE A 23 -11.63 14.14 -3.25
CA ILE A 23 -10.24 13.71 -3.46
C ILE A 23 -10.00 12.41 -2.69
N THR A 24 -9.27 11.49 -3.31
CA THR A 24 -8.73 10.29 -2.64
C THR A 24 -7.22 10.38 -2.58
N ILE A 25 -6.65 10.24 -1.37
CA ILE A 25 -5.20 10.22 -1.14
C ILE A 25 -4.79 8.86 -0.60
N ALA A 26 -3.76 8.28 -1.16
CA ALA A 26 -3.21 6.98 -0.76
C ALA A 26 -1.70 6.90 -1.00
N ASP A 27 -1.03 5.88 -0.45
CA ASP A 27 0.33 5.54 -0.87
C ASP A 27 0.31 5.04 -2.32
N TYR A 28 1.25 5.49 -3.15
CA TYR A 28 1.36 5.03 -4.53
C TYR A 28 2.21 3.76 -4.61
N TRP A 29 1.58 2.60 -4.63
CA TRP A 29 2.27 1.32 -4.79
C TRP A 29 2.61 1.09 -6.27
N GLY A 30 3.88 0.85 -6.55
CA GLY A 30 4.37 0.62 -7.91
C GLY A 30 4.84 1.90 -8.62
N ILE A 31 5.08 2.98 -7.86
CA ILE A 31 5.63 4.23 -8.40
C ILE A 31 6.95 4.03 -9.14
N GLU A 32 7.75 3.06 -8.73
CA GLU A 32 9.01 2.69 -9.38
C GLU A 32 8.85 2.24 -10.83
N LYS A 33 7.61 1.88 -11.24
CA LYS A 33 7.27 1.51 -12.61
C LYS A 33 6.56 2.63 -13.35
N ALA A 34 5.65 3.33 -12.66
CA ALA A 34 4.82 4.38 -13.25
C ALA A 34 5.59 5.70 -13.45
N ALA A 35 6.44 6.07 -12.49
CA ALA A 35 7.25 7.28 -12.51
C ALA A 35 8.51 7.10 -11.66
N PRO A 36 9.54 6.38 -12.19
CA PRO A 36 10.77 6.04 -11.44
C PRO A 36 11.50 7.25 -10.87
N GLU A 37 11.39 8.40 -11.52
CA GLU A 37 12.02 9.66 -11.09
C GLU A 37 11.40 10.25 -9.81
N PHE A 38 10.22 9.75 -9.38
CA PHE A 38 9.57 10.12 -8.13
C PHE A 38 9.91 9.16 -6.99
N ASP A 39 10.48 7.99 -7.27
CA ASP A 39 10.84 7.00 -6.24
C ASP A 39 12.15 7.39 -5.52
N ASP A 40 12.00 8.13 -4.42
CA ASP A 40 13.12 8.53 -3.55
C ASP A 40 13.23 7.68 -2.27
N ASN A 41 12.53 6.56 -2.17
CA ASN A 41 12.39 5.68 -0.99
C ASN A 41 11.76 6.33 0.25
N LYS A 42 11.15 7.52 0.13
CA LYS A 42 10.40 8.16 1.23
C LYS A 42 8.90 7.93 1.12
N GLY A 43 8.46 7.48 -0.03
CA GLY A 43 7.07 7.29 -0.39
C GLY A 43 6.51 8.43 -1.23
N VAL A 44 5.57 8.09 -2.09
CA VAL A 44 4.88 9.02 -2.98
C VAL A 44 3.38 8.87 -2.77
N SER A 45 2.68 10.00 -2.66
CA SER A 45 1.23 10.00 -2.55
C SER A 45 0.57 9.82 -3.92
N LEU A 46 -0.36 8.89 -4.00
CA LEU A 46 -1.35 8.84 -5.08
C LEU A 46 -2.48 9.80 -4.75
N VAL A 47 -2.84 10.64 -5.70
CA VAL A 47 -3.99 11.55 -5.60
C VAL A 47 -4.94 11.25 -6.74
N LEU A 48 -6.18 10.87 -6.41
CA LEU A 48 -7.27 10.75 -7.38
C LEU A 48 -8.19 11.96 -7.19
N VAL A 49 -8.40 12.69 -8.27
CA VAL A 49 -9.32 13.83 -8.35
C VAL A 49 -10.64 13.30 -8.88
N ASN A 50 -11.70 13.29 -8.07
CA ASN A 50 -12.91 12.53 -8.33
C ASN A 50 -14.03 13.36 -8.99
N ASN A 51 -13.91 14.69 -8.98
CA ASN A 51 -14.92 15.59 -9.58
C ASN A 51 -14.33 16.98 -9.91
N GLU A 52 -15.11 17.81 -10.61
CA GLU A 52 -14.70 19.14 -11.07
C GLU A 52 -14.36 20.11 -9.93
N LYS A 53 -15.04 20.01 -8.77
CA LYS A 53 -14.73 20.81 -7.59
C LYS A 53 -13.32 20.50 -7.07
N ALA A 54 -12.98 19.22 -7.00
CA ALA A 54 -11.66 18.77 -6.60
C ALA A 54 -10.58 19.15 -7.62
N ASP A 55 -10.90 19.11 -8.90
CA ASP A 55 -10.01 19.56 -9.97
C ASP A 55 -9.66 21.03 -9.81
N SER A 56 -10.65 21.88 -9.59
CA SER A 56 -10.44 23.31 -9.31
C SER A 56 -9.55 23.55 -8.07
N ILE A 57 -9.72 22.77 -7.02
CA ILE A 57 -8.87 22.85 -5.81
C ILE A 57 -7.44 22.40 -6.14
N PHE A 58 -7.29 21.29 -6.85
CA PHE A 58 -5.98 20.74 -7.21
C PHE A 58 -5.21 21.73 -8.11
N GLU A 59 -5.85 22.32 -9.09
CA GLU A 59 -5.25 23.34 -9.95
C GLU A 59 -4.65 24.53 -9.18
N ASN A 60 -5.29 24.95 -8.08
CA ASN A 60 -4.79 26.04 -7.24
C ASN A 60 -3.58 25.66 -6.39
N VAL A 61 -3.48 24.40 -5.95
CA VAL A 61 -2.40 23.98 -5.03
C VAL A 61 -1.24 23.29 -5.74
N LYS A 62 -1.43 22.81 -6.96
CA LYS A 62 -0.41 22.03 -7.70
C LYS A 62 0.89 22.80 -7.95
N ILE A 63 0.85 24.12 -7.96
CA ILE A 63 2.04 24.96 -8.15
C ILE A 63 3.03 24.86 -6.98
N GLU A 64 2.53 24.49 -5.79
CA GLU A 64 3.34 24.28 -4.58
C GLU A 64 3.80 22.83 -4.43
N LEU A 65 3.37 21.93 -5.31
CA LEU A 65 3.62 20.51 -5.23
C LEU A 65 4.60 20.06 -6.31
N LYS A 66 5.42 19.08 -5.99
CA LYS A 66 6.09 18.27 -7.00
C LYS A 66 5.11 17.15 -7.40
N TRP A 67 4.56 17.23 -8.59
CA TRP A 67 3.54 16.30 -9.05
C TRP A 67 3.79 15.82 -10.48
N LYS A 68 3.16 14.72 -10.84
CA LYS A 68 3.16 14.15 -12.18
C LYS A 68 1.85 13.40 -12.41
N SER A 69 1.22 13.63 -13.56
CA SER A 69 0.08 12.82 -13.97
C SER A 69 0.56 11.45 -14.44
N THR A 70 -0.13 10.39 -13.99
CA THR A 70 0.06 9.02 -14.44
C THR A 70 -1.27 8.46 -14.95
N ARG A 71 -1.21 7.39 -15.73
CA ARG A 71 -2.43 6.72 -16.18
C ARG A 71 -3.07 5.99 -15.00
N ILE A 72 -4.39 5.89 -15.01
CA ILE A 72 -5.14 5.21 -13.95
C ILE A 72 -4.75 3.72 -13.85
N GLU A 73 -4.46 3.09 -14.99
CA GLU A 73 -4.04 1.69 -15.06
C GLU A 73 -2.74 1.44 -14.28
N ASP A 74 -1.81 2.41 -14.33
CA ASP A 74 -0.52 2.33 -13.65
C ASP A 74 -0.66 2.53 -12.13
N SER A 75 -1.73 3.19 -11.69
CA SER A 75 -2.04 3.45 -10.27
C SER A 75 -2.98 2.42 -9.63
N MET A 76 -3.53 1.49 -10.42
CA MET A 76 -4.52 0.52 -9.97
C MET A 76 -3.93 -0.54 -9.02
N GLN A 77 -3.86 -0.19 -7.77
CA GLN A 77 -3.41 -1.07 -6.68
C GLN A 77 -4.58 -1.87 -6.05
N PRO A 78 -4.31 -3.01 -5.39
CA PRO A 78 -5.36 -3.90 -4.89
C PRO A 78 -6.48 -3.22 -4.06
N PRO A 79 -6.18 -2.25 -3.17
CA PRO A 79 -7.22 -1.57 -2.41
C PRO A 79 -8.20 -0.74 -3.25
N LEU A 80 -7.83 -0.38 -4.48
CA LEU A 80 -8.68 0.38 -5.40
C LEU A 80 -9.51 -0.52 -6.34
N LYS A 81 -9.27 -1.83 -6.33
CA LYS A 81 -9.97 -2.79 -7.21
C LYS A 81 -11.16 -3.43 -6.52
N ALA A 82 -10.94 -3.96 -5.32
CA ALA A 82 -11.95 -4.70 -4.56
C ALA A 82 -11.56 -4.82 -3.08
N PRO A 83 -12.51 -5.15 -2.19
CA PRO A 83 -12.19 -5.58 -0.83
C PRO A 83 -11.28 -6.79 -0.83
N PHE A 84 -10.40 -6.88 0.17
CA PHE A 84 -9.59 -8.08 0.35
C PHE A 84 -10.47 -9.26 0.78
N PRO A 85 -10.22 -10.48 0.28
CA PRO A 85 -10.94 -11.66 0.77
C PRO A 85 -10.63 -11.89 2.26
N LYS A 86 -11.63 -12.34 3.01
CA LYS A 86 -11.47 -12.74 4.42
C LYS A 86 -10.54 -13.96 4.48
N PRO A 87 -9.39 -13.90 5.18
CA PRO A 87 -8.49 -15.05 5.32
C PRO A 87 -9.13 -16.17 6.15
N GLU A 88 -8.94 -17.43 5.76
CA GLU A 88 -9.46 -18.60 6.47
C GLU A 88 -9.00 -18.68 7.92
N GLY A 89 -7.75 -18.38 8.21
CA GLY A 89 -7.18 -18.42 9.57
C GLY A 89 -7.55 -17.24 10.49
N ARG A 90 -8.48 -16.36 10.08
CA ARG A 90 -8.78 -15.13 10.84
C ARG A 90 -9.37 -15.39 12.23
N GLU A 91 -10.24 -16.36 12.36
CA GLU A 91 -10.89 -16.69 13.65
C GLU A 91 -9.86 -17.26 14.62
N GLN A 92 -9.02 -18.18 14.16
CA GLN A 92 -7.91 -18.70 14.96
C GLN A 92 -6.94 -17.61 15.39
N PHE A 93 -6.62 -16.67 14.48
CA PHE A 93 -5.76 -15.53 14.83
C PHE A 93 -6.32 -14.72 16.00
N TRP A 94 -7.62 -14.39 15.98
CA TRP A 94 -8.23 -13.58 17.06
C TRP A 94 -8.38 -14.36 18.36
N ASN A 95 -8.64 -15.66 18.31
CA ASN A 95 -8.60 -16.53 19.49
C ASN A 95 -7.19 -16.54 20.10
N ASP A 96 -6.16 -16.72 19.26
CA ASP A 96 -4.78 -16.68 19.74
C ASP A 96 -4.37 -15.29 20.29
N VAL A 97 -4.88 -14.19 19.71
CA VAL A 97 -4.64 -12.83 20.24
C VAL A 97 -5.20 -12.67 21.65
N ASN A 98 -6.36 -13.29 21.94
CA ASN A 98 -6.97 -13.23 23.26
C ASN A 98 -6.26 -14.13 24.29
N ASP A 99 -5.75 -15.29 23.85
CA ASP A 99 -5.28 -16.34 24.75
C ASP A 99 -3.75 -16.44 24.86
N LYS A 100 -3.01 -15.91 23.88
CA LYS A 100 -1.56 -16.09 23.79
C LYS A 100 -0.80 -14.78 23.98
N SER A 101 0.49 -14.90 24.30
CA SER A 101 1.38 -13.75 24.42
C SER A 101 1.63 -13.07 23.06
N PHE A 102 1.94 -11.78 23.08
CA PHE A 102 2.35 -11.04 21.88
C PHE A 102 3.54 -11.69 21.15
N SER A 103 4.50 -12.26 21.91
CA SER A 103 5.65 -12.96 21.32
C SER A 103 5.24 -14.21 20.52
N TYR A 104 4.18 -14.90 20.94
CA TYR A 104 3.61 -16.00 20.17
C TYR A 104 2.97 -15.46 18.87
N ILE A 105 2.12 -14.45 18.99
CA ILE A 105 1.44 -13.83 17.83
C ILE A 105 2.45 -13.33 16.78
N ALA A 106 3.49 -12.65 17.24
CA ALA A 106 4.55 -12.13 16.38
C ALA A 106 5.32 -13.24 15.64
N ARG A 107 5.48 -14.41 16.26
CA ARG A 107 6.12 -15.58 15.61
C ARG A 107 5.18 -16.34 14.69
N ALA A 108 3.96 -16.59 15.14
CA ALA A 108 3.00 -17.43 14.41
C ALA A 108 2.42 -16.71 13.19
N TYR A 109 2.15 -15.42 13.30
CA TYR A 109 1.42 -14.64 12.30
C TYR A 109 2.22 -13.47 11.71
N GLY A 110 3.32 -13.08 12.34
CA GLY A 110 4.17 -11.98 11.89
C GLY A 110 5.27 -12.40 10.92
N ASP A 111 5.88 -11.40 10.29
CA ASP A 111 7.02 -11.58 9.37
C ASP A 111 8.38 -11.77 10.10
N ASN A 112 8.35 -12.08 11.39
CA ASN A 112 9.55 -12.14 12.25
C ASN A 112 10.17 -13.55 12.34
N GLY A 113 9.68 -14.55 11.59
CA GLY A 113 10.31 -15.85 11.46
C GLY A 113 11.69 -15.76 10.80
N THR A 114 12.64 -16.61 11.23
CA THR A 114 14.02 -16.64 10.72
C THR A 114 14.09 -16.73 9.19
N ALA A 115 13.21 -17.52 8.57
CA ALA A 115 13.11 -17.63 7.10
C ALA A 115 12.69 -16.31 6.44
N ASN A 116 11.79 -15.56 7.06
CA ASN A 116 11.35 -14.26 6.55
C ASN A 116 12.40 -13.17 6.80
N TYR A 117 13.14 -13.26 7.90
CA TYR A 117 14.27 -12.37 8.16
C TYR A 117 15.35 -12.55 7.09
N ILE A 118 15.74 -13.77 6.76
CA ILE A 118 16.70 -14.08 5.69
C ILE A 118 16.22 -13.54 4.35
N LYS A 119 14.95 -13.77 4.00
CA LYS A 119 14.34 -13.21 2.77
C LYS A 119 14.39 -11.68 2.74
N LYS A 120 14.13 -11.00 3.86
CA LYS A 120 14.23 -9.52 3.97
C LYS A 120 15.67 -9.05 3.75
N VAL A 121 16.65 -9.72 4.36
CA VAL A 121 18.07 -9.38 4.18
C VAL A 121 18.51 -9.56 2.73
N LEU A 122 18.16 -10.67 2.11
CA LEU A 122 18.49 -10.93 0.69
C LEU A 122 17.83 -9.92 -0.26
N ARG A 123 16.56 -9.54 -0.02
CA ARG A 123 15.88 -8.49 -0.80
C ARG A 123 16.56 -7.13 -0.66
N ARG A 124 16.98 -6.76 0.56
CA ARG A 124 17.73 -5.50 0.80
C ARG A 124 19.08 -5.50 0.09
N ALA A 125 19.81 -6.60 0.16
CA ALA A 125 21.08 -6.76 -0.55
C ALA A 125 20.92 -6.64 -2.08
N LYS A 126 19.91 -7.32 -2.63
CA LYS A 126 19.59 -7.25 -4.06
C LYS A 126 19.25 -5.83 -4.53
N ARG A 127 18.44 -5.09 -3.75
CA ARG A 127 18.11 -3.68 -4.06
C ARG A 127 19.34 -2.77 -4.04
N LYS A 128 20.25 -2.95 -3.05
CA LYS A 128 21.50 -2.17 -2.99
C LYS A 128 22.38 -2.43 -4.21
N ILE A 129 22.51 -3.68 -4.65
CA ILE A 129 23.28 -4.06 -5.83
C ILE A 129 22.65 -3.45 -7.09
N GLN A 130 21.34 -3.56 -7.27
CA GLN A 130 20.65 -2.97 -8.41
C GLN A 130 20.82 -1.44 -8.45
N HIS A 131 20.75 -0.77 -7.31
CA HIS A 131 20.97 0.68 -7.23
C HIS A 131 22.41 1.09 -7.54
N LEU A 132 23.40 0.26 -7.22
CA LEU A 132 24.80 0.50 -7.60
C LEU A 132 25.01 0.35 -9.11
N ILE A 133 24.42 -0.69 -9.71
CA ILE A 133 24.52 -0.96 -11.16
C ILE A 133 23.80 0.13 -11.98
N SER A 134 22.70 0.68 -11.50
CA SER A 134 21.95 1.72 -12.21
C SER A 134 22.59 3.12 -12.15
N LYS A 135 23.65 3.30 -11.37
CA LYS A 135 24.43 4.55 -11.26
C LYS A 135 25.74 4.52 -12.02
N THR A 136 26.07 3.39 -12.64
CA THR A 136 27.21 3.21 -13.55
C THR A 136 26.72 3.26 -14.99
#